data_75bad5a4275a5fc5cac412dc5ed6d6f3
#
_entry.id   75bad5a4275a5fc5cac412dc5ed6d6f3
#
_cell.length_a   1.000
_cell.length_b   1.000
_cell.length_c   1.000
_cell.angle_alpha   90.00
_cell.angle_beta   90.00
_cell.angle_gamma   90.00
#
_symmetry.space_group_name_H-M   'P 1'
#
loop_
_entity.id
_entity.type
_entity.pdbx_description
1 polymer ?
#
loop_
_entity_poly.entity_id
_entity_poly.type
_entity_poly.pdbx_seq_one_letter_code
_entity_poly.pdbx_strand_id
1 'polypeptide(L)'
;VQFETRLGEDVLARILFIVRVPPEQGTPEVDVDALEAQLRELSRSWTDRLLSALVEAEGEAEGHRRFQLFGGGIPAGYQESTPPRLAVPDLDHVAHLADGDGPLRLSLYRPISPGSDLLRFKLVCADQKIPLARALPILANMGLTVLDEQPYRIRDVHGRDFWLHDFGMAVTSGADVDVEQTRERFHDAFARIWSGEVEDDGFNRLVLLAGLDAPAVQILRAYCRYLLQIKIPFSQAYIEDTLAKHPEIAQALADYFRARFDPDFPEERQGAVDAFTARINGLLENVEVRDEDIIVRAYRETMAASLRTNAYQADAERRPKPYLSIKVDPARIRLMPEPRPAYEIFVHSVRFEGVHLRGGKVARGGIRWSDRREDFRTEILGLMKAQQVKNSIIVPVGAKGGFVLKRAPRRGGRGALQAEGVACYRLFLSGLLDVTDNRKDDAIEPPPAVVRWDDDDPYLVVAADKGTATFSDIANE
;
A
#
# COMPACT_ATOMS: atom_id res chain seq x y z
N VAL A 1 -39.36 14.82 39.14
CA VAL A 1 -40.22 14.93 37.93
C VAL A 1 -41.21 13.76 37.96
N GLN A 2 -42.48 14.05 37.83
CA GLN A 2 -43.53 13.05 37.59
C GLN A 2 -44.08 13.28 36.18
N PHE A 3 -44.41 12.22 35.47
CA PHE A 3 -45.09 12.36 34.18
C PHE A 3 -46.32 11.44 34.13
N GLU A 4 -47.34 11.90 33.43
CA GLU A 4 -48.57 11.17 33.14
C GLU A 4 -48.78 11.17 31.62
N THR A 5 -48.94 10.01 31.01
CA THR A 5 -49.18 9.87 29.58
C THR A 5 -50.64 9.53 29.34
N ARG A 6 -51.34 10.30 28.50
CA ARG A 6 -52.70 10.00 28.02
C ARG A 6 -52.65 9.76 26.51
N LEU A 7 -52.98 8.55 26.12
CA LEU A 7 -53.19 8.18 24.73
C LEU A 7 -54.71 8.37 24.46
N GLY A 8 -55.06 9.30 23.58
CA GLY A 8 -56.40 9.46 23.10
C GLY A 8 -56.73 8.52 21.93
N GLU A 9 -57.99 8.48 21.51
CA GLU A 9 -58.40 7.81 20.27
C GLU A 9 -57.88 8.54 19.01
N ASP A 10 -57.38 9.75 19.21
CA ASP A 10 -56.75 10.57 18.16
C ASP A 10 -55.26 10.23 17.98
N VAL A 11 -54.67 10.63 16.88
CA VAL A 11 -53.24 10.49 16.53
C VAL A 11 -52.30 11.23 17.52
N LEU A 12 -52.85 11.94 18.50
CA LEU A 12 -52.11 12.78 19.44
C LEU A 12 -51.91 12.08 20.80
N ALA A 13 -50.63 12.00 21.23
CA ALA A 13 -50.28 11.66 22.59
C ALA A 13 -50.12 12.93 23.43
N ARG A 14 -50.71 12.94 24.62
CA ARG A 14 -50.53 14.04 25.59
C ARG A 14 -49.67 13.52 26.75
N ILE A 15 -48.57 14.25 27.03
CA ILE A 15 -47.68 13.94 28.14
C ILE A 15 -47.70 15.16 29.10
N LEU A 16 -48.08 14.92 30.35
CA LEU A 16 -48.06 15.92 31.41
C LEU A 16 -46.81 15.70 32.25
N PHE A 17 -45.90 16.67 32.26
CA PHE A 17 -44.75 16.68 33.14
C PHE A 17 -45.03 17.59 34.36
N ILE A 18 -44.90 17.06 35.57
CA ILE A 18 -44.97 17.81 36.81
C ILE A 18 -43.55 17.91 37.39
N VAL A 19 -42.97 19.10 37.32
CA VAL A 19 -41.67 19.42 37.86
C VAL A 19 -41.85 20.15 39.19
N ARG A 20 -41.38 19.55 40.29
CA ARG A 20 -41.35 20.20 41.60
C ARG A 20 -40.01 20.90 41.77
N VAL A 21 -40.04 22.20 41.98
CA VAL A 21 -38.88 23.03 42.27
C VAL A 21 -38.80 23.24 43.80
N PRO A 22 -37.64 23.16 44.42
CA PRO A 22 -37.46 23.46 45.84
C PRO A 22 -37.90 24.90 46.15
N PRO A 23 -38.62 25.17 47.25
CA PRO A 23 -39.15 26.49 47.57
C PRO A 23 -38.08 27.59 47.64
N GLU A 24 -36.85 27.24 47.92
CA GLU A 24 -35.69 28.15 48.05
C GLU A 24 -35.23 28.73 46.70
N GLN A 25 -35.63 28.13 45.58
CA GLN A 25 -35.20 28.54 44.22
C GLN A 25 -36.21 29.43 43.51
N GLY A 26 -37.38 29.70 44.11
CA GLY A 26 -38.44 30.47 43.50
C GLY A 26 -39.08 29.75 42.31
N THR A 27 -40.14 30.30 41.75
CA THR A 27 -40.70 29.75 40.49
C THR A 27 -39.83 30.17 39.32
N PRO A 28 -39.22 29.23 38.58
CA PRO A 28 -38.38 29.59 37.45
C PRO A 28 -39.28 30.25 36.37
N GLU A 29 -38.76 31.32 35.77
CA GLU A 29 -39.35 31.92 34.59
C GLU A 29 -39.04 30.97 33.43
N VAL A 30 -40.10 30.40 32.84
CA VAL A 30 -39.97 29.43 31.75
C VAL A 30 -40.24 30.13 30.45
N ASP A 31 -39.23 30.20 29.59
CA ASP A 31 -39.39 30.59 28.19
C ASP A 31 -40.08 29.42 27.47
N VAL A 32 -41.36 29.56 27.24
CA VAL A 32 -42.23 28.54 26.64
C VAL A 32 -41.85 28.31 25.20
N ASP A 33 -41.49 29.35 24.46
CA ASP A 33 -41.12 29.25 23.04
C ASP A 33 -39.79 28.52 22.87
N ALA A 34 -38.80 28.81 23.72
CA ALA A 34 -37.54 28.10 23.75
C ALA A 34 -37.72 26.63 24.14
N LEU A 35 -38.58 26.35 25.15
CA LEU A 35 -38.85 24.98 25.58
C LEU A 35 -39.62 24.19 24.49
N GLU A 36 -40.57 24.82 23.84
CA GLU A 36 -41.32 24.21 22.70
C GLU A 36 -40.39 23.91 21.53
N ALA A 37 -39.47 24.82 21.17
CA ALA A 37 -38.47 24.60 20.15
C ALA A 37 -37.50 23.42 20.50
N GLN A 38 -37.07 23.33 21.78
CA GLN A 38 -36.24 22.20 22.23
C GLN A 38 -37.03 20.89 22.21
N LEU A 39 -38.28 20.85 22.66
CA LEU A 39 -39.12 19.66 22.62
C LEU A 39 -39.41 19.21 21.18
N ARG A 40 -39.62 20.15 20.29
CA ARG A 40 -39.81 19.88 18.85
C ARG A 40 -38.59 19.26 18.27
N GLU A 41 -37.39 19.76 18.58
CA GLU A 41 -36.13 19.18 18.12
C GLU A 41 -35.86 17.77 18.71
N LEU A 42 -36.15 17.58 20.01
CA LEU A 42 -36.01 16.27 20.68
C LEU A 42 -37.01 15.23 20.14
N SER A 43 -38.19 15.66 19.68
CA SER A 43 -39.21 14.76 19.13
C SER A 43 -38.98 14.37 17.67
N ARG A 44 -38.05 15.04 16.96
CA ARG A 44 -37.72 14.68 15.58
C ARG A 44 -37.13 13.29 15.49
N SER A 45 -37.59 12.52 14.52
CA SER A 45 -37.03 11.21 14.25
C SER A 45 -35.56 11.33 13.79
N TRP A 46 -34.82 10.25 13.90
CA TRP A 46 -33.44 10.18 13.37
C TRP A 46 -33.42 10.53 11.86
N THR A 47 -34.42 10.04 11.10
CA THR A 47 -34.57 10.31 9.67
C THR A 47 -34.85 11.75 9.34
N ASP A 48 -35.67 12.45 10.15
CA ASP A 48 -35.93 13.90 9.95
C ASP A 48 -34.68 14.73 10.19
N ARG A 49 -33.90 14.36 11.21
CA ARG A 49 -32.62 14.99 11.50
C ARG A 49 -31.57 14.68 10.41
N LEU A 50 -31.58 13.45 9.83
CA LEU A 50 -30.73 13.12 8.70
C LEU A 50 -31.05 13.99 7.48
N LEU A 51 -32.31 14.13 7.11
CA LEU A 51 -32.70 14.98 6.00
C LEU A 51 -32.19 16.41 6.20
N SER A 52 -32.39 16.98 7.41
CA SER A 52 -31.84 18.30 7.72
C SER A 52 -30.34 18.39 7.62
N ALA A 53 -29.62 17.38 8.08
CA ALA A 53 -28.13 17.31 7.98
C ALA A 53 -27.65 17.22 6.54
N LEU A 54 -28.32 16.44 5.69
CA LEU A 54 -28.04 16.36 4.26
C LEU A 54 -28.25 17.67 3.53
N VAL A 55 -29.40 18.33 3.82
CA VAL A 55 -29.73 19.66 3.24
C VAL A 55 -28.71 20.72 3.70
N GLU A 56 -28.34 20.72 4.98
CA GLU A 56 -27.30 21.63 5.51
C GLU A 56 -25.93 21.45 4.82
N ALA A 57 -25.53 20.19 4.56
CA ALA A 57 -24.24 19.87 4.00
C ALA A 57 -24.15 20.04 2.47
N GLU A 58 -25.20 19.71 1.73
CA GLU A 58 -25.17 19.53 0.28
C GLU A 58 -26.12 20.46 -0.48
N GLY A 59 -26.91 21.23 0.25
CA GLY A 59 -27.98 22.07 -0.31
C GLY A 59 -29.31 21.32 -0.49
N GLU A 60 -30.39 22.09 -0.70
CA GLU A 60 -31.76 21.58 -0.67
C GLU A 60 -32.04 20.49 -1.72
N ALA A 61 -31.62 20.71 -2.96
CA ALA A 61 -31.90 19.78 -4.06
C ALA A 61 -31.16 18.45 -3.88
N GLU A 62 -29.85 18.49 -3.62
CA GLU A 62 -29.02 17.31 -3.49
C GLU A 62 -29.30 16.54 -2.19
N GLY A 63 -29.47 17.25 -1.06
CA GLY A 63 -29.83 16.64 0.22
C GLY A 63 -31.16 15.87 0.15
N HIS A 64 -32.20 16.42 -0.50
CA HIS A 64 -33.45 15.71 -0.73
C HIS A 64 -33.28 14.51 -1.67
N ARG A 65 -32.53 14.66 -2.76
CA ARG A 65 -32.24 13.55 -3.70
C ARG A 65 -31.57 12.37 -2.96
N ARG A 66 -30.53 12.66 -2.19
CA ARG A 66 -29.78 11.64 -1.46
C ARG A 66 -30.65 10.98 -0.36
N PHE A 67 -31.44 11.75 0.33
CA PHE A 67 -32.39 11.21 1.30
C PHE A 67 -33.42 10.28 0.65
N GLN A 68 -33.97 10.65 -0.49
CA GLN A 68 -34.90 9.79 -1.25
C GLN A 68 -34.27 8.49 -1.69
N LEU A 69 -33.00 8.53 -2.07
CA LEU A 69 -32.27 7.33 -2.51
C LEU A 69 -31.96 6.35 -1.35
N PHE A 70 -31.53 6.86 -0.20
CA PHE A 70 -30.94 6.02 0.85
C PHE A 70 -31.67 6.09 2.21
N GLY A 71 -32.39 7.17 2.52
CA GLY A 71 -32.95 7.44 3.86
C GLY A 71 -33.84 6.33 4.41
N GLY A 72 -34.61 5.67 3.54
CA GLY A 72 -35.51 4.56 3.92
C GLY A 72 -34.81 3.21 4.07
N GLY A 73 -33.55 3.07 3.64
CA GLY A 73 -32.80 1.82 3.66
C GLY A 73 -31.70 1.73 4.71
N ILE A 74 -31.66 2.68 5.64
CA ILE A 74 -30.66 2.72 6.72
C ILE A 74 -31.15 1.86 7.90
N PRO A 75 -30.38 0.85 8.35
CA PRO A 75 -30.83 -0.08 9.39
C PRO A 75 -30.89 0.59 10.77
N ALA A 76 -31.82 0.13 11.62
CA ALA A 76 -32.02 0.68 12.97
C ALA A 76 -30.75 0.67 13.82
N GLY A 77 -29.95 -0.41 13.77
CA GLY A 77 -28.69 -0.49 14.52
C GLY A 77 -27.67 0.59 14.13
N TYR A 78 -27.66 1.03 12.85
CA TYR A 78 -26.86 2.17 12.42
C TYR A 78 -27.40 3.49 12.99
N GLN A 79 -28.72 3.66 12.96
CA GLN A 79 -29.38 4.86 13.50
C GLN A 79 -29.15 5.04 15.01
N GLU A 80 -29.08 3.91 15.75
CA GLU A 80 -28.81 3.92 17.19
C GLU A 80 -27.37 4.29 17.52
N SER A 81 -26.41 3.84 16.68
CA SER A 81 -24.98 4.01 16.94
C SER A 81 -24.39 5.29 16.32
N THR A 82 -25.04 5.86 15.28
CA THR A 82 -24.47 6.94 14.47
C THR A 82 -25.36 8.16 14.51
N PRO A 83 -24.91 9.32 15.03
CA PRO A 83 -25.64 10.59 14.92
C PRO A 83 -25.88 10.97 13.44
N PRO A 84 -27.02 11.60 13.10
CA PRO A 84 -27.37 11.95 11.71
C PRO A 84 -26.31 12.75 10.96
N ARG A 85 -25.62 13.69 11.62
CA ARG A 85 -24.54 14.48 11.01
C ARG A 85 -23.32 13.63 10.61
N LEU A 86 -23.02 12.57 11.37
CA LEU A 86 -21.94 11.63 11.06
C LEU A 86 -22.31 10.61 9.99
N ALA A 87 -23.62 10.49 9.68
CA ALA A 87 -24.08 9.65 8.57
C ALA A 87 -23.92 10.33 7.20
N VAL A 88 -23.81 11.66 7.14
CA VAL A 88 -23.67 12.39 5.87
C VAL A 88 -22.45 11.94 5.06
N PRO A 89 -21.21 11.92 5.60
CA PRO A 89 -20.06 11.42 4.86
C PRO A 89 -20.15 9.92 4.51
N ASP A 90 -20.83 9.11 5.33
CA ASP A 90 -21.04 7.69 5.00
C ASP A 90 -21.97 7.53 3.79
N LEU A 91 -23.04 8.32 3.73
CA LEU A 91 -23.94 8.33 2.58
C LEU A 91 -23.30 8.93 1.33
N ASP A 92 -22.34 9.85 1.49
CA ASP A 92 -21.52 10.33 0.38
C ASP A 92 -20.71 9.19 -0.23
N HIS A 93 -20.05 8.37 0.59
CA HIS A 93 -19.36 7.17 0.12
C HIS A 93 -20.30 6.18 -0.58
N VAL A 94 -21.50 5.98 -0.04
CA VAL A 94 -22.50 5.09 -0.65
C VAL A 94 -22.96 5.64 -2.00
N ALA A 95 -23.19 6.95 -2.11
CA ALA A 95 -23.62 7.59 -3.36
C ALA A 95 -22.56 7.45 -4.47
N HIS A 96 -21.30 7.72 -4.16
CA HIS A 96 -20.20 7.53 -5.12
C HIS A 96 -20.13 6.08 -5.64
N LEU A 97 -20.32 5.09 -4.74
CA LEU A 97 -20.37 3.68 -5.17
C LEU A 97 -21.62 3.36 -6.01
N ALA A 98 -22.75 4.01 -5.73
CA ALA A 98 -23.97 3.87 -6.52
C ALA A 98 -23.78 4.40 -7.95
N ASP A 99 -23.04 5.50 -8.10
CA ASP A 99 -22.69 6.12 -9.38
C ASP A 99 -21.56 5.36 -10.12
N GLY A 100 -21.03 4.28 -9.52
CA GLY A 100 -20.00 3.42 -10.15
C GLY A 100 -18.57 3.94 -10.00
N ASP A 101 -18.33 4.85 -9.06
CA ASP A 101 -17.02 5.42 -8.79
C ASP A 101 -16.17 4.47 -7.93
N GLY A 102 -15.62 3.46 -8.58
CA GLY A 102 -14.72 2.48 -8.00
C GLY A 102 -15.41 1.33 -7.23
N PRO A 103 -14.64 0.35 -6.76
CA PRO A 103 -15.16 -0.82 -6.06
C PRO A 103 -15.26 -0.65 -4.54
N LEU A 104 -14.62 0.39 -3.98
CA LEU A 104 -14.38 0.55 -2.56
C LEU A 104 -14.28 2.01 -2.17
N ARG A 105 -14.82 2.37 -1.00
CA ARG A 105 -14.62 3.67 -0.35
C ARG A 105 -14.09 3.48 1.05
N LEU A 106 -13.22 4.38 1.47
CA LEU A 106 -12.45 4.28 2.70
C LEU A 106 -12.55 5.58 3.51
N SER A 107 -12.63 5.47 4.82
CA SER A 107 -12.56 6.61 5.72
C SER A 107 -11.81 6.24 7.00
N LEU A 108 -10.61 6.80 7.18
CA LEU A 108 -9.82 6.69 8.42
C LEU A 108 -9.99 8.00 9.19
N TYR A 109 -10.37 7.93 10.47
CA TYR A 109 -10.54 9.10 11.32
C TYR A 109 -10.33 8.80 12.80
N ARG A 110 -10.07 9.85 13.59
CA ARG A 110 -10.05 9.77 15.05
C ARG A 110 -11.36 10.35 15.59
N PRO A 111 -12.14 9.61 16.38
CA PRO A 111 -13.37 10.15 16.98
C PRO A 111 -13.04 11.31 17.92
N ILE A 112 -13.91 12.33 17.91
CA ILE A 112 -13.83 13.47 18.84
C ILE A 112 -14.42 13.00 20.19
N SER A 113 -13.69 12.15 20.91
CA SER A 113 -14.05 11.71 22.25
C SER A 113 -12.90 11.98 23.18
N PRO A 114 -13.08 12.75 24.28
CA PRO A 114 -11.99 13.04 25.21
C PRO A 114 -11.36 11.75 25.77
N GLY A 115 -10.03 11.59 25.61
CA GLY A 115 -9.27 10.49 26.17
C GLY A 115 -9.32 9.17 25.37
N SER A 116 -9.77 9.20 24.13
CA SER A 116 -9.76 8.02 23.25
C SER A 116 -8.61 8.09 22.24
N ASP A 117 -7.61 7.21 22.38
CA ASP A 117 -6.55 7.00 21.38
C ASP A 117 -7.00 6.07 20.23
N LEU A 118 -8.30 5.76 20.21
CA LEU A 118 -8.89 4.85 19.21
C LEU A 118 -8.97 5.52 17.84
N LEU A 119 -8.68 4.72 16.84
CA LEU A 119 -8.92 5.04 15.42
C LEU A 119 -10.20 4.34 14.96
N ARG A 120 -10.90 4.96 14.05
CA ARG A 120 -12.02 4.34 13.34
C ARG A 120 -11.68 4.26 11.86
N PHE A 121 -12.02 3.13 11.26
CA PHE A 121 -11.84 2.93 9.84
C PHE A 121 -13.11 2.35 9.22
N LYS A 122 -13.69 3.09 8.30
CA LYS A 122 -14.86 2.65 7.56
C LYS A 122 -14.46 2.14 6.19
N LEU A 123 -14.95 0.98 5.86
CA LEU A 123 -14.76 0.29 4.60
C LEU A 123 -16.13 0.08 3.97
N VAL A 124 -16.39 0.72 2.83
CA VAL A 124 -17.70 0.66 2.15
C VAL A 124 -17.54 0.02 0.79
N CYS A 125 -18.42 -0.93 0.46
CA CYS A 125 -18.46 -1.57 -0.85
C CYS A 125 -19.91 -1.84 -1.30
N ALA A 126 -20.12 -1.96 -2.61
CA ALA A 126 -21.40 -2.29 -3.20
C ALA A 126 -21.53 -3.81 -3.44
N ASP A 127 -22.76 -4.31 -3.38
CA ASP A 127 -23.20 -5.62 -3.86
C ASP A 127 -22.64 -6.85 -3.11
N GLN A 128 -21.53 -6.74 -2.41
CA GLN A 128 -20.88 -7.86 -1.71
C GLN A 128 -20.49 -7.50 -0.29
N LYS A 129 -20.81 -8.40 0.64
CA LYS A 129 -20.30 -8.27 2.01
C LYS A 129 -18.78 -8.46 2.03
N ILE A 130 -18.11 -7.63 2.80
CA ILE A 130 -16.65 -7.70 2.97
C ILE A 130 -16.30 -8.90 3.86
N PRO A 131 -15.50 -9.86 3.39
CA PRO A 131 -15.02 -10.94 4.24
C PRO A 131 -13.99 -10.41 5.24
N LEU A 132 -14.25 -10.55 6.55
CA LEU A 132 -13.31 -10.16 7.60
C LEU A 132 -11.96 -10.88 7.46
N ALA A 133 -11.97 -12.14 7.02
CA ALA A 133 -10.76 -12.91 6.73
C ALA A 133 -9.84 -12.26 5.68
N ARG A 134 -10.35 -11.27 4.91
CA ARG A 134 -9.56 -10.48 3.96
C ARG A 134 -9.13 -9.13 4.55
N ALA A 135 -10.03 -8.44 5.26
CA ALA A 135 -9.75 -7.11 5.78
C ALA A 135 -8.80 -7.13 7.00
N LEU A 136 -9.03 -8.05 7.95
CA LEU A 136 -8.26 -8.11 9.19
C LEU A 136 -6.75 -8.33 9.00
N PRO A 137 -6.27 -9.25 8.13
CA PRO A 137 -4.84 -9.39 7.89
C PRO A 137 -4.20 -8.12 7.32
N ILE A 138 -4.88 -7.43 6.40
CA ILE A 138 -4.38 -6.17 5.82
C ILE A 138 -4.21 -5.11 6.93
N LEU A 139 -5.23 -4.91 7.77
CA LEU A 139 -5.17 -3.96 8.87
C LEU A 139 -4.05 -4.30 9.87
N ALA A 140 -3.89 -5.59 10.19
CA ALA A 140 -2.82 -6.06 11.06
C ALA A 140 -1.44 -5.80 10.44
N ASN A 141 -1.25 -6.08 9.14
CA ASN A 141 -0.02 -5.81 8.41
C ASN A 141 0.25 -4.30 8.23
N MET A 142 -0.79 -3.47 8.31
CA MET A 142 -0.64 -2.01 8.35
C MET A 142 -0.37 -1.47 9.77
N GLY A 143 -0.18 -2.34 10.77
CA GLY A 143 0.19 -1.96 12.14
C GLY A 143 -0.98 -1.60 13.04
N LEU A 144 -2.18 -2.10 12.72
CA LEU A 144 -3.41 -1.82 13.46
C LEU A 144 -3.94 -3.08 14.15
N THR A 145 -4.32 -2.95 15.41
CA THR A 145 -5.06 -3.97 16.15
C THR A 145 -6.53 -3.63 16.10
N VAL A 146 -7.34 -4.48 15.47
CA VAL A 146 -8.80 -4.34 15.44
C VAL A 146 -9.37 -4.77 16.77
N LEU A 147 -10.15 -3.92 17.41
CA LEU A 147 -10.78 -4.13 18.73
C LEU A 147 -12.25 -4.48 18.62
N ASP A 148 -12.95 -3.83 17.70
CA ASP A 148 -14.35 -4.07 17.39
C ASP A 148 -14.64 -3.86 15.91
N GLU A 149 -15.77 -4.42 15.44
CA GLU A 149 -16.27 -4.22 14.08
C GLU A 149 -17.79 -4.20 14.10
N GLN A 150 -18.36 -3.25 13.39
CA GLN A 150 -19.80 -3.07 13.25
C GLN A 150 -20.19 -3.06 11.78
N PRO A 151 -20.82 -4.15 11.28
CA PRO A 151 -21.25 -4.23 9.89
C PRO A 151 -22.68 -3.67 9.73
N TYR A 152 -22.86 -2.83 8.74
CA TYR A 152 -24.16 -2.28 8.38
C TYR A 152 -24.46 -2.54 6.91
N ARG A 153 -25.72 -2.81 6.61
CA ARG A 153 -26.23 -2.94 5.25
C ARG A 153 -27.18 -1.81 4.96
N ILE A 154 -26.78 -0.87 4.13
CA ILE A 154 -27.60 0.21 3.62
C ILE A 154 -28.17 -0.24 2.27
N ARG A 155 -29.47 -0.03 2.06
CA ARG A 155 -30.13 -0.38 0.80
C ARG A 155 -30.67 0.86 0.13
N ASP A 156 -30.43 1.02 -1.16
CA ASP A 156 -31.05 2.10 -1.90
C ASP A 156 -32.51 1.81 -2.27
N VAL A 157 -33.19 2.81 -2.81
CA VAL A 157 -34.59 2.71 -3.26
C VAL A 157 -34.77 1.69 -4.41
N HIS A 158 -33.71 1.37 -5.14
CA HIS A 158 -33.71 0.40 -6.24
C HIS A 158 -33.44 -1.03 -5.78
N GLY A 159 -33.20 -1.23 -4.47
CA GLY A 159 -32.93 -2.53 -3.87
C GLY A 159 -31.48 -2.98 -3.93
N ARG A 160 -30.54 -2.12 -4.32
CA ARG A 160 -29.10 -2.40 -4.31
C ARG A 160 -28.56 -2.30 -2.89
N ASP A 161 -27.73 -3.24 -2.49
CA ASP A 161 -27.13 -3.30 -1.16
C ASP A 161 -25.71 -2.71 -1.15
N PHE A 162 -25.46 -1.87 -0.12
CA PHE A 162 -24.14 -1.33 0.20
C PHE A 162 -23.75 -1.80 1.60
N TRP A 163 -22.52 -2.28 1.73
CA TRP A 163 -21.99 -2.80 2.98
C TRP A 163 -20.98 -1.81 3.55
N LEU A 164 -21.27 -1.31 4.73
CA LEU A 164 -20.38 -0.46 5.50
C LEU A 164 -19.88 -1.25 6.71
N HIS A 165 -18.59 -1.41 6.84
CA HIS A 165 -17.93 -2.00 7.98
C HIS A 165 -17.18 -0.90 8.72
N ASP A 166 -17.48 -0.67 9.98
CA ASP A 166 -16.85 0.33 10.84
C ASP A 166 -15.97 -0.39 11.87
N PHE A 167 -14.64 -0.28 11.71
CA PHE A 167 -13.65 -0.92 12.55
C PHE A 167 -13.16 0.04 13.64
N GLY A 168 -13.23 -0.37 14.89
CA GLY A 168 -12.53 0.27 16.01
C GLY A 168 -11.14 -0.33 16.15
N MET A 169 -10.11 0.51 16.17
CA MET A 169 -8.72 0.07 16.08
C MET A 169 -7.81 0.86 17.00
N ALA A 170 -6.69 0.24 17.37
CA ALA A 170 -5.55 0.89 18.01
C ALA A 170 -4.28 0.68 17.19
N VAL A 171 -3.33 1.61 17.26
CA VAL A 171 -2.00 1.42 16.69
C VAL A 171 -1.27 0.36 17.52
N THR A 172 -0.84 -0.73 16.90
CA THR A 172 -0.28 -1.90 17.60
C THR A 172 0.97 -1.55 18.42
N SER A 173 1.79 -0.63 17.95
CA SER A 173 2.99 -0.16 18.67
C SER A 173 2.68 0.84 19.78
N GLY A 174 1.45 1.34 19.90
CA GLY A 174 1.10 2.44 20.80
C GLY A 174 1.66 3.81 20.38
N ALA A 175 2.24 3.93 19.18
CA ALA A 175 2.72 5.20 18.65
C ALA A 175 1.54 6.15 18.39
N ASP A 176 1.73 7.43 18.68
CA ASP A 176 0.77 8.45 18.26
C ASP A 176 0.96 8.75 16.77
N VAL A 177 -0.11 8.64 16.01
CA VAL A 177 -0.12 8.83 14.56
C VAL A 177 -0.98 10.04 14.23
N ASP A 178 -0.41 10.97 13.47
CA ASP A 178 -1.18 12.08 12.88
C ASP A 178 -2.05 11.54 11.73
N VAL A 179 -3.33 11.30 12.05
CA VAL A 179 -4.31 10.74 11.12
C VAL A 179 -4.56 11.66 9.93
N GLU A 180 -4.56 12.98 10.14
CA GLU A 180 -4.85 13.94 9.07
C GLU A 180 -3.77 13.93 8.00
N GLN A 181 -2.50 13.86 8.40
CA GLN A 181 -1.37 13.77 7.46
C GLN A 181 -1.24 12.39 6.81
N THR A 182 -1.72 11.34 7.47
CA THR A 182 -1.50 9.95 7.04
C THR A 182 -2.68 9.38 6.27
N ARG A 183 -3.88 9.94 6.42
CA ARG A 183 -5.16 9.43 5.88
C ARG A 183 -5.09 9.05 4.40
N GLU A 184 -4.66 9.96 3.55
CA GLU A 184 -4.63 9.72 2.10
C GLU A 184 -3.65 8.61 1.72
N ARG A 185 -2.45 8.59 2.33
CA ARG A 185 -1.46 7.52 2.10
C ARG A 185 -1.96 6.16 2.59
N PHE A 186 -2.67 6.15 3.72
CA PHE A 186 -3.29 4.94 4.24
C PHE A 186 -4.38 4.41 3.31
N HIS A 187 -5.25 5.29 2.81
CA HIS A 187 -6.30 4.92 1.87
C HIS A 187 -5.72 4.38 0.56
N ASP A 188 -4.73 5.06 -0.03
CA ASP A 188 -4.05 4.59 -1.25
C ASP A 188 -3.39 3.23 -1.03
N ALA A 189 -2.61 3.08 0.04
CA ALA A 189 -1.94 1.83 0.35
C ALA A 189 -2.95 0.68 0.58
N PHE A 190 -4.00 0.92 1.38
CA PHE A 190 -5.03 -0.09 1.62
C PHE A 190 -5.73 -0.51 0.32
N ALA A 191 -6.11 0.45 -0.53
CA ALA A 191 -6.77 0.17 -1.81
C ALA A 191 -5.87 -0.67 -2.75
N ARG A 192 -4.57 -0.35 -2.83
CA ARG A 192 -3.59 -1.11 -3.63
C ARG A 192 -3.33 -2.51 -3.08
N ILE A 193 -3.30 -2.68 -1.76
CA ILE A 193 -3.18 -4.00 -1.14
C ILE A 193 -4.47 -4.80 -1.41
N TRP A 194 -5.62 -4.16 -1.26
CA TRP A 194 -6.92 -4.76 -1.52
C TRP A 194 -7.09 -5.20 -2.96
N SER A 195 -6.66 -4.41 -3.95
CA SER A 195 -6.68 -4.80 -5.37
C SER A 195 -5.63 -5.86 -5.71
N GLY A 196 -4.63 -6.05 -4.85
CA GLY A 196 -3.52 -6.97 -5.07
C GLY A 196 -2.40 -6.39 -5.94
N GLU A 197 -2.37 -5.07 -6.13
CA GLU A 197 -1.29 -4.34 -6.80
C GLU A 197 -0.02 -4.28 -5.95
N VAL A 198 -0.18 -4.31 -4.62
CA VAL A 198 0.90 -4.28 -3.63
C VAL A 198 0.82 -5.53 -2.76
N GLU A 199 1.94 -5.95 -2.19
CA GLU A 199 2.01 -7.09 -1.29
C GLU A 199 1.44 -6.74 0.09
N ASP A 200 0.80 -7.75 0.69
CA ASP A 200 0.26 -7.68 2.04
C ASP A 200 1.24 -8.34 3.02
N ASP A 201 2.12 -7.53 3.60
CA ASP A 201 3.13 -7.95 4.58
C ASP A 201 3.43 -6.84 5.60
N GLY A 202 4.30 -7.12 6.56
CA GLY A 202 4.61 -6.22 7.66
C GLY A 202 5.32 -4.93 7.27
N PHE A 203 5.85 -4.78 6.05
CA PHE A 203 6.35 -3.50 5.55
C PHE A 203 5.26 -2.43 5.49
N ASN A 204 4.00 -2.82 5.32
CA ASN A 204 2.88 -1.89 5.23
C ASN A 204 2.67 -1.06 6.51
N ARG A 205 3.22 -1.48 7.66
CA ARG A 205 3.26 -0.68 8.90
C ARG A 205 3.95 0.66 8.73
N LEU A 206 4.90 0.75 7.80
CA LEU A 206 5.67 1.96 7.53
C LEU A 206 4.82 3.10 6.94
N VAL A 207 3.65 2.79 6.40
CA VAL A 207 2.69 3.81 5.98
C VAL A 207 2.24 4.66 7.17
N LEU A 208 1.88 4.01 8.28
CA LEU A 208 1.48 4.70 9.51
C LEU A 208 2.67 5.19 10.33
N LEU A 209 3.68 4.34 10.54
CA LEU A 209 4.75 4.62 11.49
C LEU A 209 5.81 5.56 10.93
N ALA A 210 6.13 5.46 9.64
CA ALA A 210 7.16 6.27 8.99
C ALA A 210 6.58 7.31 8.01
N GLY A 211 5.25 7.39 7.84
CA GLY A 211 4.61 8.30 6.90
C GLY A 211 4.96 8.03 5.43
N LEU A 212 5.36 6.81 5.08
CA LEU A 212 5.74 6.44 3.72
C LEU A 212 4.50 6.19 2.85
N ASP A 213 4.60 6.51 1.57
CA ASP A 213 3.62 6.10 0.58
C ASP A 213 3.85 4.66 0.09
N ALA A 214 2.89 4.09 -0.60
CA ALA A 214 2.97 2.71 -1.08
C ALA A 214 4.18 2.45 -2.01
N PRO A 215 4.57 3.35 -2.93
CA PRO A 215 5.80 3.21 -3.71
C PRO A 215 7.07 3.15 -2.87
N ALA A 216 7.24 4.02 -1.86
CA ALA A 216 8.40 4.00 -0.98
C ALA A 216 8.49 2.71 -0.16
N VAL A 217 7.36 2.23 0.35
CA VAL A 217 7.28 0.92 1.03
C VAL A 217 7.67 -0.21 0.08
N GLN A 218 7.22 -0.17 -1.18
CA GLN A 218 7.58 -1.18 -2.18
C GLN A 218 9.08 -1.19 -2.50
N ILE A 219 9.74 -0.03 -2.51
CA ILE A 219 11.18 0.08 -2.66
C ILE A 219 11.89 -0.64 -1.51
N LEU A 220 11.55 -0.32 -0.26
CA LEU A 220 12.16 -0.96 0.92
C LEU A 220 11.94 -2.48 0.91
N ARG A 221 10.74 -2.94 0.54
CA ARG A 221 10.42 -4.36 0.37
C ARG A 221 11.30 -5.02 -0.70
N ALA A 222 11.50 -4.38 -1.85
CA ALA A 222 12.33 -4.91 -2.93
C ALA A 222 13.79 -5.07 -2.49
N TYR A 223 14.34 -4.11 -1.74
CA TYR A 223 15.69 -4.25 -1.17
C TYR A 223 15.76 -5.38 -0.14
N CYS A 224 14.75 -5.56 0.71
CA CYS A 224 14.68 -6.72 1.61
C CYS A 224 14.72 -8.03 0.81
N ARG A 225 13.88 -8.16 -0.21
CA ARG A 225 13.84 -9.36 -1.05
C ARG A 225 15.18 -9.63 -1.73
N TYR A 226 15.84 -8.57 -2.19
CA TYR A 226 17.20 -8.72 -2.73
C TYR A 226 18.23 -9.14 -1.68
N LEU A 227 18.21 -8.53 -0.49
CA LEU A 227 19.10 -8.89 0.63
C LEU A 227 18.93 -10.36 1.05
N LEU A 228 17.69 -10.87 1.05
CA LEU A 228 17.41 -12.29 1.30
C LEU A 228 18.03 -13.20 0.22
N GLN A 229 17.98 -12.80 -1.05
CA GLN A 229 18.59 -13.56 -2.16
C GLN A 229 20.14 -13.55 -2.10
N ILE A 230 20.76 -12.53 -1.55
CA ILE A 230 22.21 -12.50 -1.29
C ILE A 230 22.58 -13.09 0.10
N LYS A 231 21.61 -13.71 0.78
CA LYS A 231 21.82 -14.50 2.01
C LYS A 231 22.13 -13.66 3.26
N ILE A 232 21.51 -12.50 3.41
CA ILE A 232 21.51 -11.82 4.72
C ILE A 232 20.98 -12.82 5.79
N PRO A 233 21.62 -12.96 6.98
CA PRO A 233 21.26 -14.01 7.93
C PRO A 233 20.04 -13.67 8.82
N PHE A 234 19.03 -12.98 8.26
CA PHE A 234 17.82 -12.58 8.95
C PHE A 234 16.58 -12.96 8.15
N SER A 235 15.46 -13.19 8.84
CA SER A 235 14.18 -13.40 8.19
C SER A 235 13.57 -12.10 7.69
N GLN A 236 12.65 -12.18 6.71
CA GLN A 236 11.89 -11.01 6.26
C GLN A 236 11.13 -10.35 7.43
N ALA A 237 10.46 -11.14 8.27
CA ALA A 237 9.70 -10.62 9.42
C ALA A 237 10.59 -9.82 10.39
N TYR A 238 11.81 -10.30 10.65
CA TYR A 238 12.73 -9.57 11.52
C TYR A 238 13.24 -8.25 10.90
N ILE A 239 13.43 -8.24 9.58
CA ILE A 239 13.78 -7.01 8.84
C ILE A 239 12.60 -6.02 8.86
N GLU A 240 11.36 -6.49 8.67
CA GLU A 240 10.14 -5.70 8.78
C GLU A 240 10.00 -5.08 10.18
N ASP A 241 10.21 -5.88 11.22
CA ASP A 241 10.15 -5.44 12.62
C ASP A 241 11.24 -4.41 12.92
N THR A 242 12.46 -4.59 12.40
CA THR A 242 13.55 -3.63 12.53
C THR A 242 13.19 -2.26 11.96
N LEU A 243 12.69 -2.22 10.72
CA LEU A 243 12.32 -0.94 10.10
C LEU A 243 11.09 -0.29 10.76
N ALA A 244 10.14 -1.10 11.24
CA ALA A 244 8.98 -0.60 11.98
C ALA A 244 9.35 -0.05 13.36
N LYS A 245 10.37 -0.62 14.01
CA LYS A 245 10.92 -0.15 15.29
C LYS A 245 11.71 1.16 15.13
N HIS A 246 12.30 1.39 13.95
CA HIS A 246 13.10 2.57 13.64
C HIS A 246 12.50 3.35 12.44
N PRO A 247 11.30 3.93 12.59
CA PRO A 247 10.58 4.56 11.47
C PRO A 247 11.33 5.74 10.87
N GLU A 248 12.09 6.49 11.66
CA GLU A 248 12.93 7.59 11.16
C GLU A 248 14.07 7.09 10.24
N ILE A 249 14.59 5.90 10.51
CA ILE A 249 15.58 5.24 9.65
C ILE A 249 14.92 4.78 8.35
N ALA A 250 13.73 4.18 8.42
CA ALA A 250 12.98 3.78 7.25
C ALA A 250 12.68 4.97 6.33
N GLN A 251 12.26 6.10 6.91
CA GLN A 251 12.05 7.35 6.19
C GLN A 251 13.36 7.86 5.56
N ALA A 252 14.45 7.91 6.34
CA ALA A 252 15.75 8.37 5.84
C ALA A 252 16.29 7.48 4.69
N LEU A 253 16.05 6.18 4.72
CA LEU A 253 16.37 5.26 3.62
C LEU A 253 15.54 5.54 2.37
N ALA A 254 14.25 5.81 2.52
CA ALA A 254 13.36 6.19 1.41
C ALA A 254 13.79 7.55 0.80
N ASP A 255 14.08 8.54 1.63
CA ASP A 255 14.58 9.85 1.20
C ASP A 255 15.96 9.74 0.51
N TYR A 256 16.85 8.90 1.03
CA TYR A 256 18.14 8.59 0.41
C TYR A 256 17.97 7.98 -0.98
N PHE A 257 17.05 7.03 -1.13
CA PHE A 257 16.73 6.44 -2.44
C PHE A 257 16.18 7.49 -3.39
N ARG A 258 15.25 8.32 -2.92
CA ARG A 258 14.68 9.42 -3.70
C ARG A 258 15.76 10.40 -4.17
N ALA A 259 16.62 10.87 -3.28
CA ALA A 259 17.72 11.76 -3.64
C ALA A 259 18.64 11.16 -4.71
N ARG A 260 18.87 9.85 -4.68
CA ARG A 260 19.70 9.17 -5.69
C ARG A 260 19.03 9.02 -7.05
N PHE A 261 17.74 8.70 -7.09
CA PHE A 261 17.13 8.14 -8.29
C PHE A 261 15.94 8.92 -8.84
N ASP A 262 15.35 9.87 -8.11
CA ASP A 262 14.29 10.71 -8.62
C ASP A 262 14.88 11.67 -9.67
N PRO A 263 14.47 11.58 -10.96
CA PRO A 263 14.98 12.47 -12.01
C PRO A 263 14.60 13.93 -11.75
N ASP A 264 13.46 14.16 -11.08
CA ASP A 264 12.92 15.50 -10.78
C ASP A 264 13.31 15.98 -9.37
N PHE A 265 14.34 15.38 -8.75
CA PHE A 265 14.80 15.77 -7.42
C PHE A 265 15.26 17.23 -7.40
N PRO A 266 14.68 18.09 -6.53
CA PRO A 266 14.78 19.56 -6.67
C PRO A 266 16.11 20.15 -6.23
N GLU A 267 16.94 19.41 -5.49
CA GLU A 267 18.19 19.89 -4.90
C GLU A 267 19.43 19.39 -5.67
N GLU A 268 20.61 19.93 -5.31
CA GLU A 268 21.86 19.35 -5.80
C GLU A 268 22.00 17.92 -5.27
N ARG A 269 22.04 16.98 -6.18
CA ARG A 269 21.88 15.54 -5.92
C ARG A 269 22.96 14.97 -5.01
N GLN A 270 24.24 15.27 -5.28
CA GLN A 270 25.34 14.72 -4.50
C GLN A 270 25.34 15.22 -3.07
N GLY A 271 25.09 16.50 -2.86
CA GLY A 271 24.99 17.08 -1.52
C GLY A 271 23.83 16.50 -0.71
N ALA A 272 22.67 16.28 -1.35
CA ALA A 272 21.53 15.65 -0.71
C ALA A 272 21.83 14.17 -0.34
N VAL A 273 22.47 13.42 -1.24
CA VAL A 273 22.91 12.03 -0.99
C VAL A 273 23.87 11.96 0.21
N ASP A 274 24.82 12.89 0.29
CA ASP A 274 25.78 12.95 1.40
C ASP A 274 25.08 13.33 2.72
N ALA A 275 24.13 14.27 2.67
CA ALA A 275 23.33 14.67 3.84
C ALA A 275 22.47 13.52 4.39
N PHE A 276 21.76 12.79 3.51
CA PHE A 276 21.00 11.63 3.94
C PHE A 276 21.89 10.47 4.42
N THR A 277 23.07 10.30 3.84
CA THR A 277 24.07 9.33 4.35
C THR A 277 24.48 9.69 5.77
N ALA A 278 24.80 10.97 6.03
CA ALA A 278 25.13 11.44 7.36
C ALA A 278 23.97 11.27 8.35
N ARG A 279 22.73 11.59 7.91
CA ARG A 279 21.52 11.41 8.74
C ARG A 279 21.33 9.94 9.13
N ILE A 280 21.44 9.00 8.19
CA ILE A 280 21.31 7.55 8.48
C ILE A 280 22.40 7.12 9.47
N ASN A 281 23.64 7.58 9.27
CA ASN A 281 24.74 7.23 10.19
C ASN A 281 24.50 7.77 11.62
N GLY A 282 24.00 9.01 11.74
CA GLY A 282 23.64 9.58 13.05
C GLY A 282 22.50 8.83 13.75
N LEU A 283 21.48 8.41 12.99
CA LEU A 283 20.39 7.58 13.53
C LEU A 283 20.88 6.20 13.98
N LEU A 284 21.85 5.62 13.28
CA LEU A 284 22.44 4.33 13.61
C LEU A 284 23.20 4.35 14.96
N GLU A 285 23.68 5.51 15.43
CA GLU A 285 24.32 5.65 16.74
C GLU A 285 23.37 5.34 17.91
N ASN A 286 22.07 5.45 17.66
CA ASN A 286 21.02 5.15 18.65
C ASN A 286 20.47 3.72 18.52
N VAL A 287 20.97 2.91 17.59
CA VAL A 287 20.55 1.51 17.41
C VAL A 287 21.41 0.61 18.32
N GLU A 288 20.82 0.13 19.40
CA GLU A 288 21.52 -0.66 20.41
C GLU A 288 21.72 -2.13 19.99
N VAL A 289 20.82 -2.66 19.16
CA VAL A 289 20.83 -4.07 18.76
C VAL A 289 21.70 -4.25 17.52
N ARG A 290 22.75 -5.06 17.66
CA ARG A 290 23.74 -5.32 16.60
C ARG A 290 23.09 -5.84 15.31
N ASP A 291 22.11 -6.71 15.40
CA ASP A 291 21.45 -7.29 14.24
C ASP A 291 20.65 -6.26 13.46
N GLU A 292 19.99 -5.32 14.17
CA GLU A 292 19.29 -4.19 13.59
C GLU A 292 20.26 -3.23 12.87
N ASP A 293 21.40 -2.93 13.49
CA ASP A 293 22.51 -2.15 12.86
C ASP A 293 23.00 -2.79 11.57
N ILE A 294 23.22 -4.12 11.57
CA ILE A 294 23.64 -4.86 10.38
C ILE A 294 22.58 -4.73 9.26
N ILE A 295 21.30 -4.86 9.59
CA ILE A 295 20.21 -4.74 8.61
C ILE A 295 20.20 -3.35 7.98
N VAL A 296 20.22 -2.28 8.78
CA VAL A 296 20.17 -0.90 8.27
C VAL A 296 21.39 -0.59 7.41
N ARG A 297 22.59 -1.00 7.85
CA ARG A 297 23.81 -0.84 7.06
C ARG A 297 23.74 -1.61 5.74
N ALA A 298 23.17 -2.81 5.73
CA ALA A 298 22.99 -3.60 4.51
C ALA A 298 22.05 -2.90 3.51
N TYR A 299 20.95 -2.29 3.99
CA TYR A 299 20.07 -1.46 3.16
C TYR A 299 20.83 -0.29 2.53
N ARG A 300 21.47 0.53 3.36
CA ARG A 300 22.22 1.71 2.91
C ARG A 300 23.33 1.32 1.91
N GLU A 301 24.11 0.29 2.22
CA GLU A 301 25.20 -0.20 1.37
C GLU A 301 24.68 -0.70 0.01
N THR A 302 23.57 -1.46 0.01
CA THR A 302 22.95 -1.96 -1.21
C THR A 302 22.35 -0.84 -2.04
N MET A 303 21.68 0.13 -1.41
CA MET A 303 21.19 1.33 -2.09
C MET A 303 22.33 2.18 -2.67
N ALA A 304 23.45 2.32 -1.95
CA ALA A 304 24.65 3.02 -2.43
C ALA A 304 25.33 2.29 -3.60
N ALA A 305 25.24 0.96 -3.64
CA ALA A 305 25.73 0.13 -4.74
C ALA A 305 24.77 0.07 -5.93
N SER A 306 23.56 0.58 -5.80
CA SER A 306 22.58 0.63 -6.89
C SER A 306 22.97 1.69 -7.91
N LEU A 307 22.91 1.32 -9.19
CA LEU A 307 23.40 2.12 -10.32
C LEU A 307 22.23 2.77 -11.08
N ARG A 308 21.14 2.04 -11.28
CA ARG A 308 19.96 2.46 -12.04
C ARG A 308 18.71 1.81 -11.48
N THR A 309 17.56 2.45 -11.67
CA THR A 309 16.24 1.91 -11.36
C THR A 309 15.18 2.49 -12.27
N ASN A 310 14.10 1.75 -12.49
CA ASN A 310 12.91 2.21 -13.20
C ASN A 310 11.80 2.75 -12.28
N ALA A 311 12.09 2.97 -11.00
CA ALA A 311 11.11 3.36 -9.97
C ALA A 311 10.28 4.60 -10.35
N TYR A 312 10.83 5.49 -11.16
CA TYR A 312 10.20 6.75 -11.59
C TYR A 312 9.68 6.71 -13.03
N GLN A 313 9.75 5.55 -13.68
CA GLN A 313 9.13 5.35 -14.99
C GLN A 313 7.64 5.06 -14.85
N ALA A 314 6.87 5.50 -15.83
CA ALA A 314 5.45 5.20 -15.97
C ALA A 314 5.18 4.42 -17.27
N ASP A 315 4.04 3.75 -17.31
CA ASP A 315 3.50 3.15 -18.55
C ASP A 315 2.92 4.23 -19.48
N ALA A 316 2.37 3.80 -20.62
CA ALA A 316 1.76 4.70 -21.60
C ALA A 316 0.57 5.50 -21.03
N GLU A 317 -0.11 4.97 -20.05
CA GLU A 317 -1.23 5.60 -19.32
C GLU A 317 -0.78 6.42 -18.12
N ARG A 318 0.52 6.65 -17.94
CA ARG A 318 1.15 7.35 -16.82
C ARG A 318 0.96 6.67 -15.45
N ARG A 319 0.72 5.37 -15.42
CA ARG A 319 0.65 4.59 -14.19
C ARG A 319 2.04 4.04 -13.84
N PRO A 320 2.36 3.85 -12.56
CA PRO A 320 3.57 3.15 -12.14
C PRO A 320 3.66 1.77 -12.77
N LYS A 321 4.83 1.34 -13.17
CA LYS A 321 5.04 -0.01 -13.72
C LYS A 321 4.76 -1.08 -12.66
N PRO A 322 4.21 -2.27 -13.05
CA PRO A 322 3.85 -3.32 -12.10
C PRO A 322 5.07 -4.14 -11.60
N TYR A 323 6.25 -3.60 -11.75
CA TYR A 323 7.52 -4.16 -11.30
C TYR A 323 8.56 -3.07 -11.07
N LEU A 324 9.50 -3.34 -10.17
CA LEU A 324 10.65 -2.49 -9.86
C LEU A 324 11.93 -3.19 -10.28
N SER A 325 12.74 -2.53 -11.09
CA SER A 325 14.05 -3.00 -11.53
C SER A 325 15.15 -2.20 -10.84
N ILE A 326 16.15 -2.89 -10.31
CA ILE A 326 17.31 -2.29 -9.65
C ILE A 326 18.58 -2.92 -10.25
N LYS A 327 19.40 -2.11 -10.90
CA LYS A 327 20.73 -2.52 -11.35
C LYS A 327 21.74 -2.19 -10.26
N VAL A 328 22.55 -3.16 -9.86
CA VAL A 328 23.54 -3.00 -8.78
C VAL A 328 24.94 -3.36 -9.24
N ASP A 329 25.92 -2.78 -8.55
CA ASP A 329 27.33 -3.18 -8.60
C ASP A 329 27.62 -4.12 -7.41
N PRO A 330 27.71 -5.45 -7.64
CA PRO A 330 27.93 -6.41 -6.57
C PRO A 330 29.28 -6.26 -5.84
N ALA A 331 30.28 -5.66 -6.49
CA ALA A 331 31.58 -5.44 -5.87
C ALA A 331 31.51 -4.47 -4.69
N ARG A 332 30.52 -3.56 -4.70
CA ARG A 332 30.31 -2.55 -3.65
C ARG A 332 29.46 -3.04 -2.48
N ILE A 333 28.95 -4.28 -2.51
CA ILE A 333 28.13 -4.87 -1.45
C ILE A 333 28.97 -5.85 -0.66
N ARG A 334 29.27 -5.53 0.61
CA ARG A 334 30.13 -6.35 1.47
C ARG A 334 29.57 -7.75 1.72
N LEU A 335 28.23 -7.86 1.89
CA LEU A 335 27.54 -9.13 2.13
C LEU A 335 27.41 -10.00 0.88
N MET A 336 27.83 -9.53 -0.30
CA MET A 336 27.68 -10.27 -1.56
C MET A 336 28.49 -11.56 -1.54
N PRO A 337 27.85 -12.74 -1.75
CA PRO A 337 28.56 -14.02 -1.81
C PRO A 337 29.43 -14.14 -3.07
N GLU A 338 30.54 -14.84 -2.92
CA GLU A 338 31.44 -15.15 -4.03
C GLU A 338 30.96 -16.36 -4.90
N PRO A 339 31.22 -16.36 -6.20
CA PRO A 339 31.85 -15.29 -6.99
C PRO A 339 30.92 -14.13 -7.23
N ARG A 340 31.42 -12.90 -7.21
CA ARG A 340 30.64 -11.71 -7.49
C ARG A 340 30.48 -11.52 -9.01
N PRO A 341 29.23 -11.35 -9.53
CA PRO A 341 29.05 -10.86 -10.89
C PRO A 341 29.61 -9.44 -11.05
N ALA A 342 29.94 -9.03 -12.28
CA ALA A 342 30.31 -7.64 -12.54
C ALA A 342 29.11 -6.69 -12.43
N TYR A 343 27.94 -7.16 -12.90
CA TYR A 343 26.67 -6.43 -12.81
C TYR A 343 25.54 -7.39 -12.51
N GLU A 344 24.54 -6.88 -11.79
CA GLU A 344 23.33 -7.61 -11.47
C GLU A 344 22.12 -6.71 -11.62
N ILE A 345 21.04 -7.21 -12.23
CA ILE A 345 19.73 -6.56 -12.24
C ILE A 345 18.78 -7.44 -11.48
N PHE A 346 18.16 -6.90 -10.43
CA PHE A 346 17.08 -7.53 -9.69
C PHE A 346 15.77 -6.90 -10.10
N VAL A 347 14.77 -7.72 -10.41
CA VAL A 347 13.42 -7.28 -10.77
C VAL A 347 12.44 -7.86 -9.76
N HIS A 348 11.72 -6.97 -9.10
CA HIS A 348 10.72 -7.30 -8.08
C HIS A 348 9.32 -6.93 -8.56
N SER A 349 8.38 -7.85 -8.42
CA SER A 349 6.95 -7.65 -8.65
C SER A 349 6.13 -8.43 -7.63
N VAL A 350 4.89 -8.07 -7.45
CA VAL A 350 3.92 -8.86 -6.68
C VAL A 350 3.73 -10.26 -7.29
N ARG A 351 3.92 -10.41 -8.61
CA ARG A 351 3.68 -11.65 -9.37
C ARG A 351 4.91 -12.53 -9.48
N PHE A 352 6.11 -11.92 -9.55
CA PHE A 352 7.37 -12.63 -9.76
C PHE A 352 8.56 -11.90 -9.13
N GLU A 353 9.68 -12.60 -9.02
CA GLU A 353 11.00 -12.03 -8.79
C GLU A 353 11.96 -12.60 -9.83
N GLY A 354 12.95 -11.81 -10.25
CA GLY A 354 13.94 -12.24 -11.21
C GLY A 354 15.29 -11.57 -10.98
N VAL A 355 16.36 -12.25 -11.40
CA VAL A 355 17.73 -11.72 -11.44
C VAL A 355 18.34 -11.94 -12.81
N HIS A 356 19.18 -11.00 -13.23
CA HIS A 356 20.06 -11.15 -14.37
C HIS A 356 21.49 -10.80 -13.97
N LEU A 357 22.38 -11.80 -14.02
CA LEU A 357 23.76 -11.72 -13.59
C LEU A 357 24.66 -11.66 -14.81
N ARG A 358 25.59 -10.70 -14.84
CA ARG A 358 26.58 -10.56 -15.92
C ARG A 358 28.01 -10.58 -15.36
N GLY A 359 28.87 -11.33 -15.99
CA GLY A 359 30.32 -11.39 -15.68
C GLY A 359 31.11 -10.21 -16.21
N GLY A 360 30.52 -9.35 -17.06
CA GLY A 360 31.11 -8.14 -17.64
C GLY A 360 30.11 -7.32 -18.42
N LYS A 361 30.52 -6.17 -19.00
CA LYS A 361 29.63 -5.29 -19.81
C LYS A 361 29.05 -6.03 -21.01
N VAL A 362 29.86 -6.80 -21.73
CA VAL A 362 29.44 -7.62 -22.88
C VAL A 362 29.35 -9.08 -22.44
N ALA A 363 28.15 -9.56 -22.21
CA ALA A 363 27.91 -10.91 -21.70
C ALA A 363 26.62 -11.49 -22.32
N ARG A 364 26.60 -12.81 -22.57
CA ARG A 364 25.46 -13.53 -23.20
C ARG A 364 25.06 -14.71 -22.34
N GLY A 365 23.76 -14.96 -22.26
CA GLY A 365 23.26 -16.12 -21.54
C GLY A 365 21.74 -16.26 -21.61
N GLY A 366 21.24 -17.39 -21.11
CA GLY A 366 19.81 -17.72 -21.13
C GLY A 366 19.09 -17.29 -19.87
N ILE A 367 17.79 -17.13 -19.99
CA ILE A 367 16.84 -16.88 -18.92
C ILE A 367 16.17 -18.19 -18.52
N ARG A 368 16.24 -18.55 -17.25
CA ARG A 368 15.60 -19.75 -16.70
C ARG A 368 14.29 -19.40 -15.97
N TRP A 369 13.27 -20.18 -16.17
CA TRP A 369 12.12 -20.20 -15.26
C TRP A 369 12.42 -21.22 -14.17
N SER A 370 12.65 -20.73 -12.94
CA SER A 370 13.01 -21.56 -11.78
C SER A 370 11.79 -21.85 -10.90
N ASP A 371 11.83 -22.97 -10.21
CA ASP A 371 10.89 -23.36 -9.15
C ASP A 371 11.45 -23.14 -7.73
N ARG A 372 12.69 -22.66 -7.63
CA ARG A 372 13.43 -22.43 -6.38
C ARG A 372 13.21 -21.02 -5.84
N ARG A 373 12.03 -20.73 -5.29
CA ARG A 373 11.66 -19.37 -4.85
C ARG A 373 12.61 -18.76 -3.83
N GLU A 374 13.11 -19.57 -2.90
CA GLU A 374 13.91 -19.09 -1.76
C GLU A 374 15.36 -18.77 -2.12
N ASP A 375 15.89 -19.42 -3.16
CA ASP A 375 17.30 -19.31 -3.50
C ASP A 375 17.61 -19.37 -5.01
N PHE A 376 16.67 -18.88 -5.83
CA PHE A 376 16.83 -18.88 -7.30
C PHE A 376 18.06 -18.09 -7.75
N ARG A 377 18.43 -17.00 -7.07
CA ARG A 377 19.65 -16.26 -7.37
C ARG A 377 20.91 -17.16 -7.21
N THR A 378 20.95 -17.97 -6.17
CA THR A 378 22.05 -18.92 -5.95
C THR A 378 22.12 -19.95 -7.07
N GLU A 379 20.98 -20.45 -7.55
CA GLU A 379 20.91 -21.34 -8.72
C GLU A 379 21.48 -20.65 -9.96
N ILE A 380 21.02 -19.44 -10.25
CA ILE A 380 21.46 -18.68 -11.43
C ILE A 380 22.96 -18.36 -11.37
N LEU A 381 23.49 -17.99 -10.20
CA LEU A 381 24.91 -17.76 -9.98
C LEU A 381 25.73 -19.03 -10.27
N GLY A 382 25.27 -20.19 -9.79
CA GLY A 382 25.89 -21.48 -10.07
C GLY A 382 25.94 -21.80 -11.56
N LEU A 383 24.88 -21.50 -12.30
CA LEU A 383 24.80 -21.69 -13.76
C LEU A 383 25.71 -20.73 -14.51
N MET A 384 25.82 -19.47 -14.10
CA MET A 384 26.72 -18.49 -14.67
C MET A 384 28.19 -18.96 -14.48
N LYS A 385 28.54 -19.40 -13.27
CA LYS A 385 29.85 -19.95 -12.96
C LYS A 385 30.20 -21.17 -13.85
N ALA A 386 29.27 -22.10 -14.01
CA ALA A 386 29.43 -23.27 -14.87
C ALA A 386 29.64 -22.90 -16.34
N GLN A 387 28.97 -21.87 -16.83
CA GLN A 387 29.12 -21.36 -18.19
C GLN A 387 30.51 -20.75 -18.43
N GLN A 388 31.03 -19.98 -17.50
CA GLN A 388 32.37 -19.38 -17.59
C GLN A 388 33.45 -20.44 -17.71
N VAL A 389 33.34 -21.56 -16.97
CA VAL A 389 34.30 -22.65 -17.00
C VAL A 389 34.20 -23.47 -18.30
N LYS A 390 32.98 -23.75 -18.78
CA LYS A 390 32.77 -24.64 -19.93
C LYS A 390 33.00 -23.96 -21.30
N ASN A 391 32.75 -22.67 -21.39
CA ASN A 391 32.68 -21.91 -22.66
C ASN A 391 33.76 -20.82 -22.74
N SER A 392 34.78 -20.86 -21.93
CA SER A 392 35.83 -19.82 -21.84
C SER A 392 36.57 -19.49 -23.16
N ILE A 393 36.50 -20.38 -24.12
CA ILE A 393 37.11 -20.17 -25.46
C ILE A 393 36.14 -19.47 -26.43
N ILE A 394 34.83 -19.68 -26.28
CA ILE A 394 33.80 -19.19 -27.21
C ILE A 394 33.11 -17.93 -26.70
N VAL A 395 32.85 -17.87 -25.39
CA VAL A 395 32.20 -16.73 -24.70
C VAL A 395 33.02 -16.37 -23.49
N PRO A 396 33.92 -15.40 -23.61
CA PRO A 396 34.86 -15.07 -22.51
C PRO A 396 34.14 -14.57 -21.26
N VAL A 397 32.87 -14.04 -21.41
CA VAL A 397 32.08 -13.56 -20.31
C VAL A 397 30.64 -14.05 -20.46
N GLY A 398 30.17 -14.82 -19.46
CA GLY A 398 28.83 -15.35 -19.43
C GLY A 398 27.83 -14.43 -18.70
N ALA A 399 26.55 -14.56 -19.08
CA ALA A 399 25.43 -14.03 -18.34
C ALA A 399 24.42 -15.15 -18.06
N LYS A 400 23.68 -15.01 -16.98
CA LYS A 400 22.52 -15.87 -16.69
C LYS A 400 21.45 -15.06 -16.01
N GLY A 401 20.22 -15.27 -16.46
CA GLY A 401 19.05 -14.75 -15.79
C GLY A 401 18.14 -15.87 -15.33
N GLY A 402 17.25 -15.54 -14.43
CA GLY A 402 16.20 -16.44 -14.00
C GLY A 402 15.12 -15.71 -13.22
N PHE A 403 13.93 -16.27 -13.23
CA PHE A 403 12.80 -15.74 -12.50
C PHE A 403 11.97 -16.86 -11.86
N VAL A 404 11.21 -16.49 -10.84
CA VAL A 404 10.28 -17.36 -10.13
C VAL A 404 8.91 -16.71 -10.03
N LEU A 405 7.84 -17.49 -10.12
CA LEU A 405 6.49 -17.01 -9.88
C LEU A 405 6.20 -16.93 -8.38
N LYS A 406 5.68 -15.81 -7.89
CA LYS A 406 5.22 -15.61 -6.51
C LYS A 406 3.75 -15.97 -6.37
N ARG A 407 2.93 -15.68 -7.38
CA ARG A 407 1.50 -15.93 -7.42
C ARG A 407 1.15 -16.89 -8.57
N ALA A 408 1.32 -18.19 -8.34
CA ALA A 408 0.87 -19.19 -9.30
C ALA A 408 -0.67 -19.26 -9.32
N PRO A 409 -1.31 -19.36 -10.50
CA PRO A 409 -2.76 -19.51 -10.61
C PRO A 409 -3.25 -20.77 -9.86
N ARG A 410 -4.25 -20.60 -8.99
CA ARG A 410 -4.85 -21.71 -8.22
C ARG A 410 -5.84 -22.54 -9.05
N ARG A 411 -6.33 -22.01 -10.17
CA ARG A 411 -7.30 -22.65 -11.08
C ARG A 411 -6.79 -22.57 -12.51
N GLY A 412 -7.29 -23.44 -13.39
CA GLY A 412 -6.93 -23.45 -14.81
C GLY A 412 -5.76 -24.37 -15.18
N GLY A 413 -5.20 -25.11 -14.23
CA GLY A 413 -4.22 -26.16 -14.48
C GLY A 413 -2.92 -25.68 -15.16
N ARG A 414 -2.28 -26.58 -15.93
CA ARG A 414 -0.99 -26.31 -16.58
C ARG A 414 -1.05 -25.15 -17.60
N GLY A 415 -2.19 -24.97 -18.28
CA GLY A 415 -2.34 -23.88 -19.26
C GLY A 415 -2.32 -22.49 -18.61
N ALA A 416 -3.04 -22.33 -17.49
CA ALA A 416 -3.03 -21.07 -16.74
C ALA A 416 -1.65 -20.77 -16.15
N LEU A 417 -0.95 -21.78 -15.63
CA LEU A 417 0.41 -21.64 -15.13
C LEU A 417 1.38 -21.19 -16.23
N GLN A 418 1.26 -21.80 -17.44
CA GLN A 418 2.08 -21.43 -18.59
C GLN A 418 1.81 -19.99 -19.04
N ALA A 419 0.53 -19.59 -19.12
CA ALA A 419 0.16 -18.21 -19.47
C ALA A 419 0.70 -17.18 -18.48
N GLU A 420 0.62 -17.48 -17.17
CA GLU A 420 1.22 -16.63 -16.12
C GLU A 420 2.73 -16.57 -16.25
N GLY A 421 3.39 -17.70 -16.53
CA GLY A 421 4.82 -17.78 -16.77
C GLY A 421 5.27 -16.89 -17.94
N VAL A 422 4.54 -16.93 -19.06
CA VAL A 422 4.79 -16.07 -20.23
C VAL A 422 4.60 -14.60 -19.87
N ALA A 423 3.52 -14.26 -19.19
CA ALA A 423 3.24 -12.88 -18.79
C ALA A 423 4.35 -12.32 -17.85
N CYS A 424 4.78 -13.10 -16.86
CA CYS A 424 5.87 -12.73 -15.97
C CYS A 424 7.23 -12.66 -16.68
N TYR A 425 7.48 -13.53 -17.66
CA TYR A 425 8.68 -13.48 -18.49
C TYR A 425 8.75 -12.17 -19.28
N ARG A 426 7.65 -11.74 -19.92
CA ARG A 426 7.58 -10.45 -20.62
C ARG A 426 7.89 -9.28 -19.68
N LEU A 427 7.26 -9.23 -18.52
CA LEU A 427 7.51 -8.18 -17.52
C LEU A 427 8.96 -8.20 -17.02
N PHE A 428 9.54 -9.37 -16.84
CA PHE A 428 10.93 -9.50 -16.44
C PHE A 428 11.89 -8.93 -17.50
N LEU A 429 11.70 -9.29 -18.78
CA LEU A 429 12.50 -8.73 -19.87
C LEU A 429 12.32 -7.22 -20.01
N SER A 430 11.08 -6.72 -19.94
CA SER A 430 10.80 -5.28 -19.91
C SER A 430 11.57 -4.60 -18.78
N GLY A 431 11.60 -5.20 -17.58
CA GLY A 431 12.34 -4.67 -16.44
C GLY A 431 13.87 -4.65 -16.66
N LEU A 432 14.43 -5.59 -17.41
CA LEU A 432 15.84 -5.55 -17.80
C LEU A 432 16.12 -4.39 -18.80
N LEU A 433 15.23 -4.22 -19.77
CA LEU A 433 15.33 -3.15 -20.78
C LEU A 433 15.17 -1.76 -20.17
N ASP A 434 14.31 -1.59 -19.20
CA ASP A 434 14.05 -0.32 -18.52
C ASP A 434 15.30 0.33 -17.89
N VAL A 435 16.30 -0.47 -17.54
CA VAL A 435 17.57 -0.02 -16.93
C VAL A 435 18.78 -0.22 -17.83
N THR A 436 18.56 -0.55 -19.11
CA THR A 436 19.58 -0.74 -20.15
C THR A 436 19.48 0.41 -21.14
N ASP A 437 20.62 0.97 -21.58
CA ASP A 437 20.61 2.04 -22.59
C ASP A 437 20.18 1.49 -23.96
N ASN A 438 19.50 2.31 -24.72
CA ASN A 438 19.17 2.01 -26.09
C ASN A 438 20.30 2.45 -27.04
N ARG A 439 20.35 1.85 -28.23
CA ARG A 439 21.24 2.26 -29.30
C ARG A 439 20.43 2.68 -30.51
N LYS A 440 20.58 3.96 -30.88
CA LYS A 440 19.95 4.51 -32.06
C LYS A 440 21.02 5.03 -32.98
N ASP A 441 21.17 4.41 -34.13
CA ASP A 441 22.30 4.61 -35.04
C ASP A 441 23.64 4.42 -34.31
N ASP A 442 24.46 5.46 -34.24
CA ASP A 442 25.74 5.46 -33.51
C ASP A 442 25.67 6.11 -32.12
N ALA A 443 24.50 6.59 -31.72
CA ALA A 443 24.31 7.23 -30.42
C ALA A 443 23.77 6.26 -29.35
N ILE A 444 24.16 6.47 -28.09
CA ILE A 444 23.62 5.79 -26.94
C ILE A 444 22.53 6.69 -26.33
N GLU A 445 21.29 6.19 -26.29
CA GLU A 445 20.16 6.85 -25.67
C GLU A 445 19.87 6.24 -24.30
N PRO A 446 20.01 7.00 -23.20
CA PRO A 446 19.61 6.55 -21.87
C PRO A 446 18.12 6.25 -21.81
N PRO A 447 17.69 5.27 -20.97
CA PRO A 447 16.27 5.04 -20.74
C PRO A 447 15.64 6.29 -20.07
N PRO A 448 14.40 6.64 -20.44
CA PRO A 448 13.73 7.84 -19.91
C PRO A 448 13.50 7.71 -18.40
N ALA A 449 13.55 8.85 -17.70
CA ALA A 449 13.33 8.95 -16.25
C ALA A 449 14.21 7.99 -15.40
N VAL A 450 15.43 7.71 -15.85
CA VAL A 450 16.42 6.88 -15.15
C VAL A 450 17.67 7.69 -14.86
N VAL A 451 17.97 7.88 -13.58
CA VAL A 451 19.25 8.44 -13.14
C VAL A 451 20.30 7.35 -13.19
N ARG A 452 21.44 7.65 -13.84
CA ARG A 452 22.56 6.73 -14.02
C ARG A 452 23.73 7.08 -13.11
N TRP A 453 24.21 6.07 -12.35
CA TRP A 453 25.42 6.13 -11.52
C TRP A 453 26.54 5.27 -12.10
N ASP A 454 26.43 4.87 -13.37
CA ASP A 454 27.40 4.13 -14.15
C ASP A 454 27.51 4.72 -15.56
N ASP A 455 28.50 4.22 -16.31
CA ASP A 455 28.72 4.54 -17.72
C ASP A 455 27.65 3.89 -18.62
N ASP A 456 27.68 4.24 -19.90
CA ASP A 456 26.85 3.65 -20.95
C ASP A 456 26.89 2.11 -20.92
N ASP A 457 25.69 1.52 -20.96
CA ASP A 457 25.46 0.07 -20.95
C ASP A 457 24.36 -0.34 -21.93
N PRO A 458 24.62 -0.28 -23.25
CA PRO A 458 23.65 -0.60 -24.30
C PRO A 458 23.63 -2.09 -24.65
N TYR A 459 24.11 -2.99 -23.78
CA TYR A 459 24.26 -4.39 -24.10
C TYR A 459 23.38 -5.29 -23.23
N LEU A 460 22.35 -5.88 -23.82
CA LEU A 460 21.55 -6.93 -23.22
C LEU A 460 21.25 -8.01 -24.27
N VAL A 461 21.79 -9.22 -24.09
CA VAL A 461 21.51 -10.38 -24.92
C VAL A 461 21.02 -11.52 -24.05
N VAL A 462 19.79 -11.93 -24.28
CA VAL A 462 19.13 -13.03 -23.60
C VAL A 462 18.79 -14.15 -24.59
N ALA A 463 18.80 -15.39 -24.10
CA ALA A 463 18.44 -16.58 -24.87
C ALA A 463 17.51 -17.47 -24.05
N ALA A 464 16.92 -18.48 -24.66
CA ALA A 464 16.16 -19.50 -23.95
C ALA A 464 17.07 -20.38 -23.08
N ASP A 465 16.52 -20.86 -21.98
CA ASP A 465 17.11 -21.86 -21.06
C ASP A 465 16.00 -22.84 -20.62
N LYS A 466 16.25 -23.66 -19.62
CA LYS A 466 15.26 -24.58 -19.05
C LYS A 466 14.00 -23.84 -18.59
N GLY A 467 12.85 -24.29 -19.02
CA GLY A 467 11.54 -23.71 -18.71
C GLY A 467 11.10 -22.58 -19.64
N THR A 468 12.02 -21.99 -20.42
CA THR A 468 11.74 -20.90 -21.37
C THR A 468 12.06 -21.28 -22.83
N ALA A 469 12.29 -22.53 -23.14
CA ALA A 469 12.68 -22.98 -24.49
C ALA A 469 11.65 -22.58 -25.57
N THR A 470 10.37 -22.49 -25.21
CA THR A 470 9.27 -22.05 -26.09
C THR A 470 9.04 -20.54 -26.10
N PHE A 471 9.87 -19.76 -25.41
CA PHE A 471 9.73 -18.31 -25.26
C PHE A 471 10.71 -17.51 -26.12
N SER A 472 11.51 -18.19 -26.98
CA SER A 472 12.53 -17.51 -27.79
C SER A 472 11.94 -16.45 -28.70
N ASP A 473 10.78 -16.70 -29.30
CA ASP A 473 10.11 -15.73 -30.16
C ASP A 473 9.58 -14.53 -29.36
N ILE A 474 9.11 -14.78 -28.14
CA ILE A 474 8.62 -13.74 -27.22
C ILE A 474 9.73 -12.76 -26.79
N ALA A 475 10.98 -13.24 -26.69
CA ALA A 475 12.10 -12.39 -26.33
C ALA A 475 12.52 -11.42 -27.45
N ASN A 476 12.11 -11.69 -28.70
CA ASN A 476 12.41 -10.86 -29.87
C ASN A 476 11.29 -9.83 -30.17
N GLU A 477 10.07 -10.05 -29.68
CA GLU A 477 8.97 -9.08 -29.72
C GLU A 477 9.23 -7.85 -28.84
#